data_2531243b622f7e528b06ba674c6ce3db
#
_entry.id   2531243b622f7e528b06ba674c6ce3db
#
_cell.length_a   1.000
_cell.length_b   1.000
_cell.length_c   1.000
_cell.angle_alpha   90.00
_cell.angle_beta   90.00
_cell.angle_gamma   90.00
#
_symmetry.space_group_name_H-M   'P 1'
#
loop_
_entity.id
_entity.type
_entity.pdbx_description
1 polymer ?
#
loop_
_entity_poly.entity_id
_entity_poly.type
_entity_poly.pdbx_seq_one_letter_code
_entity_poly.pdbx_strand_id
1 'polypeptide(L)'
;MIYLDYSANTPVDEAVLQRFCEVERNCPGNANSRHAAGTAAKAAIDAATQSIARSLNVQPAEIIYTSGASEANNFAIKSIARLERHHGRHIISTPLEHSSVSGSLTALQEQGYEIDLLDIRQDGTVDLDHLKELLRPDTILVAVTAVDSELGVVQPVAEIAEILKAYPHCHFHVDATQAIGKLPVSFEGIDTMSLTAHKFYGLNGIGVLVKRRGLALEPLIHGGESTTIYLSLIHISEPTRLLSI
;
A
#
# COMPACT_ATOMS: atom_id res chain seq x y z
N MET A 1 26.27 -20.21 -4.29
CA MET A 1 24.90 -20.13 -4.85
C MET A 1 24.73 -18.74 -5.45
N ILE A 2 24.20 -18.62 -6.67
CA ILE A 2 23.83 -17.33 -7.26
C ILE A 2 22.33 -17.16 -7.04
N TYR A 3 21.92 -16.11 -6.31
CA TYR A 3 20.52 -15.80 -6.05
C TYR A 3 20.04 -14.77 -7.07
N LEU A 4 19.00 -15.09 -7.82
CA LEU A 4 18.47 -14.25 -8.91
C LEU A 4 16.97 -13.93 -8.75
N ASP A 5 16.33 -14.39 -7.66
CA ASP A 5 14.89 -14.22 -7.44
C ASP A 5 14.56 -12.90 -6.70
N TYR A 6 15.04 -11.77 -7.24
CA TYR A 6 14.84 -10.44 -6.65
C TYR A 6 13.39 -9.92 -6.78
N SER A 7 12.60 -10.50 -7.66
CA SER A 7 11.18 -10.18 -7.73
C SER A 7 10.41 -10.75 -6.53
N ALA A 8 10.84 -11.90 -6.01
CA ALA A 8 10.23 -12.48 -4.81
C ALA A 8 10.74 -11.83 -3.52
N ASN A 9 12.05 -11.65 -3.38
CA ASN A 9 12.66 -11.05 -2.19
C ASN A 9 14.05 -10.52 -2.51
N THR A 10 14.35 -9.29 -2.11
CA THR A 10 15.72 -8.76 -2.22
C THR A 10 16.53 -9.11 -0.97
N PRO A 11 17.86 -9.30 -1.07
CA PRO A 11 18.71 -9.30 0.11
C PRO A 11 18.56 -7.99 0.88
N VAL A 12 18.54 -8.04 2.20
CA VAL A 12 18.53 -6.82 3.00
C VAL A 12 19.84 -6.06 2.83
N ASP A 13 19.75 -4.75 2.70
CA ASP A 13 20.92 -3.87 2.67
C ASP A 13 21.59 -3.85 4.07
N GLU A 14 22.93 -3.88 4.10
CA GLU A 14 23.68 -3.94 5.34
C GLU A 14 23.46 -2.70 6.22
N ALA A 15 23.34 -1.52 5.63
CA ALA A 15 23.04 -0.29 6.39
C ALA A 15 21.64 -0.34 7.02
N VAL A 16 20.66 -0.95 6.32
CA VAL A 16 19.32 -1.21 6.85
C VAL A 16 19.39 -2.11 8.07
N LEU A 17 20.12 -3.22 7.98
CA LEU A 17 20.27 -4.18 9.06
C LEU A 17 20.98 -3.58 10.26
N GLN A 18 22.05 -2.82 10.03
CA GLN A 18 22.79 -2.12 11.08
C GLN A 18 21.89 -1.10 11.80
N ARG A 19 21.15 -0.30 11.03
CA ARG A 19 20.20 0.68 11.59
C ARG A 19 19.10 0.03 12.41
N PHE A 20 18.58 -1.09 11.94
CA PHE A 20 17.63 -1.89 12.70
C PHE A 20 18.19 -2.31 14.06
N CYS A 21 19.40 -2.90 14.06
CA CYS A 21 20.06 -3.34 15.30
C CYS A 21 20.34 -2.17 16.27
N GLU A 22 20.72 -1.00 15.75
CA GLU A 22 20.91 0.21 16.55
C GLU A 22 19.64 0.66 17.26
N VAL A 23 18.53 0.70 16.52
CA VAL A 23 17.24 1.13 17.07
C VAL A 23 16.73 0.15 18.11
N GLU A 24 16.76 -1.14 17.84
CA GLU A 24 16.35 -2.18 18.80
C GLU A 24 17.15 -2.09 20.12
N ARG A 25 18.42 -1.73 20.05
CA ARG A 25 19.28 -1.58 21.24
C ARG A 25 19.07 -0.28 22.00
N ASN A 26 18.84 0.82 21.28
CA ASN A 26 18.90 2.15 21.85
C ASN A 26 17.51 2.79 22.08
N CYS A 27 16.44 2.25 21.48
CA CYS A 27 15.08 2.75 21.59
C CYS A 27 14.09 1.68 22.12
N PRO A 28 14.30 1.12 23.32
CA PRO A 28 13.44 0.05 23.86
C PRO A 28 12.08 0.56 24.36
N GLY A 29 11.83 1.87 24.29
CA GLY A 29 10.64 2.50 24.84
C GLY A 29 9.42 2.32 23.95
N ASN A 30 8.24 2.13 24.56
CA ASN A 30 6.97 2.22 23.84
C ASN A 30 6.69 3.68 23.46
N ALA A 31 6.51 3.97 22.17
CA ALA A 31 6.29 5.32 21.64
C ALA A 31 5.03 6.04 22.19
N ASN A 32 4.08 5.29 22.77
CA ASN A 32 2.91 5.86 23.45
C ASN A 32 3.16 6.21 24.92
N SER A 33 4.31 5.82 25.46
CA SER A 33 4.66 6.14 26.85
C SER A 33 5.17 7.56 26.98
N ARG A 34 4.77 8.25 28.06
CA ARG A 34 5.12 9.66 28.31
C ARG A 34 6.49 9.86 28.96
N HIS A 35 7.21 8.81 29.30
CA HIS A 35 8.57 8.90 29.86
C HIS A 35 9.62 9.11 28.76
N ALA A 36 10.85 9.48 29.14
CA ALA A 36 11.90 9.86 28.21
C ALA A 36 12.21 8.80 27.11
N ALA A 37 12.23 7.51 27.47
CA ALA A 37 12.45 6.44 26.49
C ALA A 37 11.31 6.33 25.46
N GLY A 38 10.05 6.49 25.89
CA GLY A 38 8.90 6.50 24.97
C GLY A 38 8.92 7.71 24.03
N THR A 39 9.26 8.91 24.57
CA THR A 39 9.41 10.12 23.76
C THR A 39 10.53 9.98 22.73
N ALA A 40 11.66 9.36 23.09
CA ALA A 40 12.76 9.09 22.17
C ALA A 40 12.34 8.12 21.04
N ALA A 41 11.66 7.04 21.39
CA ALA A 41 11.13 6.09 20.40
C ALA A 41 10.14 6.78 19.45
N LYS A 42 9.21 7.58 19.98
CA LYS A 42 8.29 8.36 19.16
C LYS A 42 9.02 9.30 18.20
N ALA A 43 10.03 10.01 18.66
CA ALA A 43 10.81 10.92 17.82
C ALA A 43 11.51 10.17 16.67
N ALA A 44 12.03 8.97 16.93
CA ALA A 44 12.62 8.13 15.91
C ALA A 44 11.59 7.71 14.84
N ILE A 45 10.39 7.29 15.26
CA ILE A 45 9.27 6.96 14.37
C ILE A 45 8.85 8.17 13.53
N ASP A 46 8.67 9.31 14.16
CA ASP A 46 8.24 10.55 13.47
C ASP A 46 9.27 10.98 12.41
N ALA A 47 10.56 10.86 12.71
CA ALA A 47 11.65 11.16 11.77
C ALA A 47 11.63 10.21 10.56
N ALA A 48 11.41 8.91 10.82
CA ALA A 48 11.26 7.89 9.80
C ALA A 48 10.08 8.19 8.87
N THR A 49 8.91 8.40 9.48
CA THR A 49 7.68 8.70 8.75
C THR A 49 7.83 9.94 7.87
N GLN A 50 8.49 10.99 8.38
CA GLN A 50 8.80 12.20 7.59
C GLN A 50 9.73 11.90 6.41
N SER A 51 10.70 11.00 6.58
CA SER A 51 11.61 10.63 5.50
C SER A 51 10.86 9.88 4.40
N ILE A 52 10.06 8.85 4.76
CA ILE A 52 9.22 8.11 3.82
C ILE A 52 8.26 9.05 3.09
N ALA A 53 7.57 9.90 3.84
CA ALA A 53 6.60 10.84 3.27
C ALA A 53 7.27 11.78 2.24
N ARG A 54 8.46 12.28 2.53
CA ARG A 54 9.24 13.08 1.57
C ARG A 54 9.62 12.31 0.32
N SER A 55 10.08 11.06 0.47
CA SER A 55 10.47 10.21 -0.67
C SER A 55 9.30 9.89 -1.59
N LEU A 56 8.08 9.80 -1.03
CA LEU A 56 6.85 9.53 -1.77
C LEU A 56 6.08 10.81 -2.16
N ASN A 57 6.58 11.99 -1.78
CA ASN A 57 5.93 13.28 -1.97
C ASN A 57 4.51 13.33 -1.39
N VAL A 58 4.33 12.79 -0.18
CA VAL A 58 3.06 12.76 0.57
C VAL A 58 3.23 13.37 1.96
N GLN A 59 2.14 13.51 2.71
CA GLN A 59 2.21 13.99 4.08
C GLN A 59 2.47 12.84 5.08
N PRO A 60 3.16 13.06 6.20
CA PRO A 60 3.36 12.02 7.21
C PRO A 60 2.06 11.36 7.71
N ALA A 61 0.99 12.11 7.78
CA ALA A 61 -0.33 11.61 8.19
C ALA A 61 -1.02 10.68 7.16
N GLU A 62 -0.46 10.58 5.97
CA GLU A 62 -0.92 9.68 4.91
C GLU A 62 -0.23 8.31 4.94
N ILE A 63 0.76 8.14 5.82
CA ILE A 63 1.51 6.90 5.98
C ILE A 63 0.87 6.03 7.08
N ILE A 64 0.52 4.81 6.72
CA ILE A 64 0.05 3.76 7.64
C ILE A 64 1.02 2.58 7.53
N TYR A 65 1.63 2.20 8.63
CA TYR A 65 2.51 1.03 8.67
C TYR A 65 1.72 -0.27 8.71
N THR A 66 2.20 -1.26 7.98
CA THR A 66 1.62 -2.60 7.89
C THR A 66 2.72 -3.67 7.95
N SER A 67 2.36 -4.93 8.10
CA SER A 67 3.31 -6.06 8.07
C SER A 67 3.85 -6.35 6.65
N GLY A 68 3.26 -5.72 5.65
CA GLY A 68 3.63 -5.90 4.24
C GLY A 68 2.51 -5.45 3.32
N ALA A 69 2.76 -5.51 2.00
CA ALA A 69 1.78 -5.11 0.99
C ALA A 69 0.51 -5.97 1.05
N SER A 70 0.60 -7.24 1.47
CA SER A 70 -0.59 -8.11 1.59
C SER A 70 -1.59 -7.57 2.62
N GLU A 71 -1.13 -7.11 3.78
CA GLU A 71 -1.98 -6.44 4.75
C GLU A 71 -2.49 -5.09 4.20
N ALA A 72 -1.62 -4.31 3.59
CA ALA A 72 -1.96 -3.01 3.02
C ALA A 72 -3.06 -3.12 1.94
N ASN A 73 -2.93 -4.08 1.01
CA ASN A 73 -3.94 -4.36 -0.03
C ASN A 73 -5.27 -4.77 0.58
N ASN A 74 -5.27 -5.75 1.51
CA ASN A 74 -6.48 -6.18 2.20
C ASN A 74 -7.15 -5.02 2.95
N PHE A 75 -6.35 -4.20 3.61
CA PHE A 75 -6.83 -3.05 4.36
C PHE A 75 -7.52 -2.04 3.45
N ALA A 76 -6.85 -1.59 2.39
CA ALA A 76 -7.40 -0.63 1.45
C ALA A 76 -8.67 -1.16 0.77
N ILE A 77 -8.57 -2.30 0.10
CA ILE A 77 -9.64 -2.85 -0.74
C ILE A 77 -10.88 -3.17 0.09
N LYS A 78 -10.74 -3.89 1.20
CA LYS A 78 -11.89 -4.30 2.03
C LYS A 78 -12.52 -3.14 2.78
N SER A 79 -11.71 -2.16 3.21
CA SER A 79 -12.22 -0.98 3.90
C SER A 79 -12.99 -0.07 2.95
N ILE A 80 -12.43 0.24 1.77
CA ILE A 80 -13.12 1.02 0.73
C ILE A 80 -14.44 0.34 0.36
N ALA A 81 -14.41 -0.95 0.04
CA ALA A 81 -15.61 -1.69 -0.34
C ALA A 81 -16.73 -1.61 0.73
N ARG A 82 -16.38 -1.71 2.01
CA ARG A 82 -17.35 -1.61 3.12
C ARG A 82 -17.93 -0.20 3.26
N LEU A 83 -17.09 0.80 3.21
CA LEU A 83 -17.50 2.20 3.41
C LEU A 83 -18.33 2.70 2.24
N GLU A 84 -17.96 2.35 1.02
CA GLU A 84 -18.60 2.81 -0.20
C GLU A 84 -19.79 1.94 -0.66
N ARG A 85 -20.12 0.88 0.07
CA ARG A 85 -21.21 -0.07 -0.28
C ARG A 85 -22.59 0.59 -0.52
N HIS A 86 -22.78 1.80 -0.02
CA HIS A 86 -24.02 2.57 -0.22
C HIS A 86 -24.04 3.31 -1.55
N HIS A 87 -22.88 3.54 -2.19
CA HIS A 87 -22.75 4.09 -3.53
C HIS A 87 -22.81 3.00 -4.61
N GLY A 88 -22.32 1.79 -4.30
CA GLY A 88 -22.30 0.67 -5.23
C GLY A 88 -21.57 -0.55 -4.71
N ARG A 89 -21.48 -1.56 -5.56
CA ARG A 89 -20.76 -2.82 -5.29
C ARG A 89 -19.95 -3.30 -6.47
N HIS A 90 -19.72 -2.46 -7.45
CA HIS A 90 -18.92 -2.79 -8.61
C HIS A 90 -17.46 -2.39 -8.39
N ILE A 91 -16.55 -3.30 -8.70
CA ILE A 91 -15.09 -3.14 -8.58
C ILE A 91 -14.45 -3.59 -9.87
N ILE A 92 -13.51 -2.81 -10.37
CA ILE A 92 -12.70 -3.14 -11.56
C ILE A 92 -11.27 -3.45 -11.11
N SER A 93 -10.67 -4.48 -11.69
CA SER A 93 -9.28 -4.85 -11.43
C SER A 93 -8.62 -5.46 -12.66
N THR A 94 -7.46 -6.10 -12.50
CA THR A 94 -6.74 -6.75 -13.59
C THR A 94 -6.47 -8.23 -13.29
N PRO A 95 -6.26 -9.07 -14.32
CA PRO A 95 -5.80 -10.45 -14.12
C PRO A 95 -4.32 -10.52 -13.69
N LEU A 96 -3.59 -9.41 -13.70
CA LEU A 96 -2.16 -9.32 -13.38
C LEU A 96 -1.87 -9.07 -11.89
N GLU A 97 -2.92 -9.00 -11.07
CA GLU A 97 -2.80 -8.64 -9.67
C GLU A 97 -2.12 -9.73 -8.82
N HIS A 98 -1.36 -9.27 -7.84
CA HIS A 98 -0.85 -10.16 -6.80
C HIS A 98 -2.00 -10.85 -6.03
N SER A 99 -1.75 -12.07 -5.54
CA SER A 99 -2.74 -12.89 -4.81
C SER A 99 -3.40 -12.18 -3.61
N SER A 100 -2.75 -11.20 -2.99
CA SER A 100 -3.35 -10.39 -1.91
C SER A 100 -4.45 -9.44 -2.40
N VAL A 101 -4.40 -9.00 -3.64
CA VAL A 101 -5.44 -8.22 -4.31
C VAL A 101 -6.53 -9.15 -4.81
N SER A 102 -6.20 -10.11 -5.68
CA SER A 102 -7.18 -11.04 -6.26
C SER A 102 -7.93 -11.84 -5.19
N GLY A 103 -7.26 -12.32 -4.14
CA GLY A 103 -7.91 -12.99 -3.00
C GLY A 103 -8.84 -12.07 -2.20
N SER A 104 -8.48 -10.77 -2.05
CA SER A 104 -9.38 -9.79 -1.43
C SER A 104 -10.63 -9.56 -2.26
N LEU A 105 -10.49 -9.50 -3.59
CA LEU A 105 -11.60 -9.34 -4.52
C LEU A 105 -12.51 -10.58 -4.54
N THR A 106 -11.93 -11.78 -4.55
CA THR A 106 -12.69 -13.04 -4.43
C THR A 106 -13.53 -13.06 -3.14
N ALA A 107 -12.94 -12.68 -2.01
CA ALA A 107 -13.68 -12.61 -0.75
C ALA A 107 -14.80 -11.55 -0.75
N LEU A 108 -14.66 -10.48 -1.50
CA LEU A 108 -15.73 -9.49 -1.71
C LEU A 108 -16.81 -10.00 -2.67
N GLN A 109 -16.43 -10.73 -3.71
CA GLN A 109 -17.38 -11.37 -4.63
C GLN A 109 -18.31 -12.35 -3.90
N GLU A 110 -17.78 -13.12 -2.95
CA GLU A 110 -18.59 -13.99 -2.06
C GLU A 110 -19.58 -13.19 -1.18
N GLN A 111 -19.32 -11.88 -0.97
CA GLN A 111 -20.18 -10.96 -0.24
C GLN A 111 -21.16 -10.19 -1.15
N GLY A 112 -21.22 -10.54 -2.44
CA GLY A 112 -22.12 -9.97 -3.42
C GLY A 112 -21.61 -8.68 -4.08
N TYR A 113 -20.28 -8.47 -4.14
CA TYR A 113 -19.69 -7.46 -5.02
C TYR A 113 -19.51 -8.04 -6.42
N GLU A 114 -19.65 -7.18 -7.42
CA GLU A 114 -19.36 -7.50 -8.82
C GLU A 114 -17.93 -7.12 -9.13
N ILE A 115 -17.16 -8.06 -9.68
CA ILE A 115 -15.75 -7.86 -10.02
C ILE A 115 -15.59 -8.03 -11.53
N ASP A 116 -15.22 -6.95 -12.21
CA ASP A 116 -14.85 -6.98 -13.62
C ASP A 116 -13.34 -6.86 -13.79
N LEU A 117 -12.78 -7.59 -14.75
CA LEU A 117 -11.37 -7.58 -15.04
C LEU A 117 -11.10 -6.86 -16.37
N LEU A 118 -10.11 -5.98 -16.35
CA LEU A 118 -9.65 -5.28 -17.54
C LEU A 118 -8.99 -6.23 -18.53
N ASP A 119 -9.26 -6.02 -19.81
CA ASP A 119 -8.49 -6.66 -20.87
C ASP A 119 -7.04 -6.17 -20.87
N ILE A 120 -6.15 -7.07 -21.24
CA ILE A 120 -4.71 -6.82 -21.33
C ILE A 120 -4.33 -6.76 -22.80
N ARG A 121 -3.66 -5.68 -23.21
CA ARG A 121 -3.13 -5.49 -24.55
C ARG A 121 -1.94 -6.43 -24.82
N GLN A 122 -1.52 -6.53 -26.07
CA GLN A 122 -0.37 -7.38 -26.48
C GLN A 122 0.96 -6.97 -25.83
N ASP A 123 1.11 -5.71 -25.45
CA ASP A 123 2.28 -5.20 -24.74
C ASP A 123 2.23 -5.45 -23.22
N GLY A 124 1.16 -6.08 -22.73
CA GLY A 124 0.95 -6.39 -21.31
C GLY A 124 0.34 -5.24 -20.50
N THR A 125 0.02 -4.09 -21.11
CA THR A 125 -0.67 -3.01 -20.43
C THR A 125 -2.19 -3.23 -20.40
N VAL A 126 -2.88 -2.66 -19.42
CA VAL A 126 -4.34 -2.67 -19.37
C VAL A 126 -4.93 -1.86 -20.53
N ASP A 127 -6.08 -2.28 -21.04
CA ASP A 127 -6.80 -1.54 -22.05
C ASP A 127 -7.62 -0.40 -21.42
N LEU A 128 -7.20 0.85 -21.68
CA LEU A 128 -7.87 2.04 -21.14
C LEU A 128 -9.24 2.30 -21.78
N ASP A 129 -9.48 1.83 -22.99
CA ASP A 129 -10.79 1.98 -23.61
C ASP A 129 -11.77 0.98 -22.99
N HIS A 130 -11.35 -0.26 -22.74
CA HIS A 130 -12.14 -1.21 -21.96
C HIS A 130 -12.42 -0.72 -20.52
N LEU A 131 -11.44 -0.03 -19.88
CA LEU A 131 -11.71 0.62 -18.58
C LEU A 131 -12.88 1.62 -18.66
N LYS A 132 -12.92 2.46 -19.68
CA LYS A 132 -14.01 3.43 -19.87
C LYS A 132 -15.36 2.76 -20.15
N GLU A 133 -15.36 1.60 -20.83
CA GLU A 133 -16.58 0.82 -21.08
C GLU A 133 -17.12 0.15 -19.80
N LEU A 134 -16.24 -0.33 -18.93
CA LEU A 134 -16.63 -0.98 -17.67
C LEU A 134 -17.03 0.01 -16.56
N LEU A 135 -16.54 1.25 -16.60
CA LEU A 135 -16.84 2.25 -15.57
C LEU A 135 -18.33 2.62 -15.55
N ARG A 136 -18.97 2.42 -14.41
CA ARG A 136 -20.41 2.66 -14.16
C ARG A 136 -20.59 3.64 -12.99
N PRO A 137 -21.77 4.24 -12.84
CA PRO A 137 -22.07 5.13 -11.70
C PRO A 137 -21.92 4.43 -10.32
N ASP A 138 -22.10 3.12 -10.26
CA ASP A 138 -21.96 2.29 -9.06
C ASP A 138 -20.60 1.61 -8.92
N THR A 139 -19.61 1.98 -9.76
CA THR A 139 -18.21 1.57 -9.58
C THR A 139 -17.60 2.32 -8.39
N ILE A 140 -17.17 1.59 -7.39
CA ILE A 140 -16.62 2.16 -6.14
C ILE A 140 -15.12 2.03 -6.00
N LEU A 141 -14.49 1.14 -6.77
CA LEU A 141 -13.06 0.88 -6.67
C LEU A 141 -12.50 0.41 -8.01
N VAL A 142 -11.36 0.97 -8.39
CA VAL A 142 -10.43 0.40 -9.37
C VAL A 142 -9.17 0.02 -8.63
N ALA A 143 -8.71 -1.23 -8.78
CA ALA A 143 -7.49 -1.74 -8.14
C ALA A 143 -6.54 -2.28 -9.21
N VAL A 144 -5.33 -1.69 -9.32
CA VAL A 144 -4.35 -2.03 -10.37
C VAL A 144 -2.95 -2.07 -9.79
N THR A 145 -2.18 -3.10 -10.15
CA THR A 145 -0.74 -3.11 -9.85
C THR A 145 0.00 -2.09 -10.71
N ALA A 146 0.97 -1.36 -10.13
CA ALA A 146 1.78 -0.42 -10.90
C ALA A 146 2.77 -1.11 -11.83
N VAL A 147 3.30 -2.26 -11.39
CA VAL A 147 4.21 -3.12 -12.15
C VAL A 147 3.88 -4.57 -11.84
N ASP A 148 3.61 -5.34 -12.87
CA ASP A 148 3.38 -6.77 -12.73
C ASP A 148 4.66 -7.49 -12.26
N SER A 149 4.51 -8.42 -11.32
CA SER A 149 5.65 -9.10 -10.68
C SER A 149 6.31 -10.17 -11.55
N GLU A 150 5.62 -10.69 -12.56
CA GLU A 150 6.09 -11.78 -13.40
C GLU A 150 6.58 -11.28 -14.77
N LEU A 151 5.80 -10.40 -15.39
CA LEU A 151 6.12 -9.86 -16.73
C LEU A 151 6.98 -8.58 -16.64
N GLY A 152 6.96 -7.88 -15.51
CA GLY A 152 7.66 -6.61 -15.32
C GLY A 152 7.06 -5.45 -16.11
N VAL A 153 5.83 -5.57 -16.57
CA VAL A 153 5.13 -4.54 -17.35
C VAL A 153 4.66 -3.41 -16.43
N VAL A 154 4.99 -2.19 -16.81
CA VAL A 154 4.54 -0.97 -16.12
C VAL A 154 3.14 -0.60 -16.60
N GLN A 155 2.20 -0.45 -15.68
CA GLN A 155 0.83 -0.09 -16.02
C GLN A 155 0.63 1.43 -16.11
N PRO A 156 -0.33 1.91 -16.92
CA PRO A 156 -0.57 3.33 -17.17
C PRO A 156 -1.37 3.98 -16.01
N VAL A 157 -0.77 3.99 -14.81
CA VAL A 157 -1.41 4.46 -13.56
C VAL A 157 -1.88 5.91 -13.65
N ALA A 158 -1.09 6.79 -14.27
CA ALA A 158 -1.43 8.21 -14.40
C ALA A 158 -2.64 8.43 -15.31
N GLU A 159 -2.72 7.68 -16.41
CA GLU A 159 -3.85 7.74 -17.35
C GLU A 159 -5.13 7.18 -16.72
N ILE A 160 -5.02 6.11 -15.93
CA ILE A 160 -6.15 5.58 -15.15
C ILE A 160 -6.64 6.64 -14.17
N ALA A 161 -5.73 7.25 -13.40
CA ALA A 161 -6.06 8.31 -12.46
C ALA A 161 -6.80 9.48 -13.11
N GLU A 162 -6.39 9.87 -14.34
CA GLU A 162 -7.04 10.93 -15.10
C GLU A 162 -8.47 10.54 -15.52
N ILE A 163 -8.68 9.31 -15.98
CA ILE A 163 -10.02 8.81 -16.33
C ILE A 163 -10.94 8.83 -15.11
N LEU A 164 -10.43 8.40 -13.96
CA LEU A 164 -11.22 8.27 -12.73
C LEU A 164 -11.66 9.62 -12.12
N LYS A 165 -11.07 10.75 -12.52
CA LYS A 165 -11.54 12.07 -12.08
C LYS A 165 -13.01 12.35 -12.39
N ALA A 166 -13.57 11.70 -13.43
CA ALA A 166 -14.97 11.82 -13.78
C ALA A 166 -15.92 10.99 -12.87
N TYR A 167 -15.37 10.14 -11.99
CA TYR A 167 -16.10 9.20 -11.15
C TYR A 167 -15.80 9.45 -9.66
N PRO A 168 -16.45 10.44 -9.02
CA PRO A 168 -16.07 10.93 -7.68
C PRO A 168 -16.27 9.92 -6.54
N HIS A 169 -17.05 8.86 -6.75
CA HIS A 169 -17.28 7.78 -5.79
C HIS A 169 -16.41 6.54 -6.08
N CYS A 170 -15.66 6.56 -7.16
CA CYS A 170 -14.76 5.49 -7.52
C CYS A 170 -13.37 5.79 -6.97
N HIS A 171 -12.92 5.01 -6.00
CA HIS A 171 -11.59 5.11 -5.45
C HIS A 171 -10.56 4.35 -6.30
N PHE A 172 -9.31 4.82 -6.25
CA PHE A 172 -8.21 4.20 -6.96
C PHE A 172 -7.18 3.63 -5.98
N HIS A 173 -7.02 2.31 -5.99
CA HIS A 173 -5.99 1.60 -5.26
C HIS A 173 -4.89 1.13 -6.21
N VAL A 174 -3.62 1.38 -5.84
CA VAL A 174 -2.46 0.96 -6.62
C VAL A 174 -1.55 0.06 -5.76
N ASP A 175 -1.32 -1.16 -6.21
CA ASP A 175 -0.23 -1.98 -5.65
C ASP A 175 1.09 -1.57 -6.29
N ALA A 176 1.89 -0.76 -5.58
CA ALA A 176 3.18 -0.26 -6.04
C ALA A 176 4.37 -1.11 -5.54
N THR A 177 4.11 -2.31 -5.06
CA THR A 177 5.10 -3.21 -4.45
C THR A 177 6.32 -3.45 -5.33
N GLN A 178 6.13 -3.62 -6.63
CA GLN A 178 7.24 -3.84 -7.56
C GLN A 178 7.80 -2.55 -8.17
N ALA A 179 7.14 -1.42 -8.00
CA ALA A 179 7.55 -0.13 -8.55
C ALA A 179 8.43 0.68 -7.58
N ILE A 180 8.03 0.77 -6.30
CA ILE A 180 8.72 1.59 -5.29
C ILE A 180 10.18 1.13 -5.11
N GLY A 181 11.08 2.11 -5.05
CA GLY A 181 12.52 1.89 -4.95
C GLY A 181 13.21 1.48 -6.25
N LYS A 182 12.46 1.30 -7.35
CA LYS A 182 12.96 0.90 -8.68
C LYS A 182 12.60 1.90 -9.77
N LEU A 183 11.41 2.49 -9.69
CA LEU A 183 10.87 3.46 -10.64
C LEU A 183 10.34 4.69 -9.89
N PRO A 184 10.30 5.85 -10.54
CA PRO A 184 9.55 7.00 -10.03
C PRO A 184 8.06 6.65 -9.94
N VAL A 185 7.45 6.80 -8.76
CA VAL A 185 6.02 6.59 -8.57
C VAL A 185 5.41 7.88 -8.02
N SER A 186 4.35 8.37 -8.65
CA SER A 186 3.55 9.48 -8.14
C SER A 186 2.33 8.95 -7.41
N PHE A 187 1.95 9.61 -6.31
CA PHE A 187 0.69 9.36 -5.61
C PHE A 187 -0.44 10.27 -6.10
N GLU A 188 -0.19 11.09 -7.11
CA GLU A 188 -1.18 12.02 -7.65
C GLU A 188 -2.35 11.28 -8.30
N GLY A 189 -3.58 11.62 -7.92
CA GLY A 189 -4.80 10.96 -8.41
C GLY A 189 -5.06 9.57 -7.85
N ILE A 190 -4.23 9.09 -6.93
CA ILE A 190 -4.39 7.80 -6.24
C ILE A 190 -5.02 8.01 -4.86
N ASP A 191 -5.90 7.13 -4.44
CA ASP A 191 -6.52 7.17 -3.12
C ASP A 191 -5.77 6.36 -2.09
N THR A 192 -5.27 5.19 -2.50
CA THR A 192 -4.46 4.31 -1.66
C THR A 192 -3.37 3.63 -2.48
N MET A 193 -2.18 3.50 -1.89
CA MET A 193 -1.05 2.83 -2.53
C MET A 193 -0.34 1.92 -1.53
N SER A 194 -0.12 0.67 -1.88
CA SER A 194 0.59 -0.31 -1.06
C SER A 194 2.03 -0.51 -1.49
N LEU A 195 2.89 -0.79 -0.53
CA LEU A 195 4.29 -1.17 -0.77
C LEU A 195 4.85 -2.04 0.37
N THR A 196 5.97 -2.73 0.12
CA THR A 196 6.66 -3.55 1.11
C THR A 196 8.16 -3.48 0.97
N ALA A 197 8.87 -3.37 2.10
CA ALA A 197 10.29 -3.08 2.14
C ALA A 197 11.18 -4.17 1.52
N HIS A 198 10.81 -5.44 1.64
CA HIS A 198 11.62 -6.56 1.14
C HIS A 198 11.72 -6.66 -0.39
N LYS A 199 11.01 -5.81 -1.13
CA LYS A 199 11.12 -5.72 -2.60
C LYS A 199 12.17 -4.70 -3.06
N PHE A 200 12.72 -3.90 -2.13
CA PHE A 200 13.74 -2.89 -2.40
C PHE A 200 14.78 -2.83 -1.26
N TYR A 201 15.35 -3.99 -0.93
CA TYR A 201 16.46 -4.16 0.01
C TYR A 201 16.16 -3.85 1.48
N GLY A 202 14.87 -3.72 1.85
CA GLY A 202 14.45 -3.58 3.23
C GLY A 202 14.20 -4.92 3.92
N LEU A 203 13.80 -4.83 5.20
CA LEU A 203 13.49 -6.01 6.01
C LEU A 203 12.15 -6.64 5.63
N ASN A 204 12.03 -7.95 5.81
CA ASN A 204 10.75 -8.65 5.77
C ASN A 204 9.86 -8.23 6.93
N GLY A 205 8.54 -8.33 6.73
CA GLY A 205 7.56 -8.02 7.78
C GLY A 205 7.26 -6.53 7.94
N ILE A 206 7.63 -5.70 6.96
CA ILE A 206 7.36 -4.27 6.96
C ILE A 206 6.76 -3.84 5.62
N GLY A 207 5.64 -3.14 5.70
CA GLY A 207 4.99 -2.49 4.57
C GLY A 207 4.40 -1.15 4.96
N VAL A 208 3.88 -0.47 3.96
CA VAL A 208 3.17 0.80 4.11
C VAL A 208 1.94 0.79 3.22
N LEU A 209 0.86 1.31 3.76
CA LEU A 209 -0.27 1.81 3.01
C LEU A 209 -0.19 3.34 3.01
N VAL A 210 -0.02 3.94 1.86
CA VAL A 210 -0.22 5.37 1.67
C VAL A 210 -1.71 5.59 1.44
N LYS A 211 -2.29 6.53 2.18
CA LYS A 211 -3.72 6.83 2.15
C LYS A 211 -3.95 8.31 1.94
N ARG A 212 -4.70 8.70 0.92
CA ARG A 212 -5.04 10.10 0.64
C ARG A 212 -5.68 10.76 1.86
N ARG A 213 -5.25 11.98 2.15
CA ARG A 213 -5.82 12.79 3.21
C ARG A 213 -7.34 12.93 3.03
N GLY A 214 -8.08 12.69 4.11
CA GLY A 214 -9.54 12.76 4.11
C GLY A 214 -10.26 11.46 3.72
N LEU A 215 -9.61 10.49 3.07
CA LEU A 215 -10.19 9.18 2.87
C LEU A 215 -10.35 8.46 4.23
N ALA A 216 -11.55 8.00 4.53
CA ALA A 216 -11.80 7.15 5.68
C ALA A 216 -11.43 5.70 5.36
N LEU A 217 -10.86 4.99 6.32
CA LEU A 217 -10.67 3.55 6.26
C LEU A 217 -11.10 2.92 7.60
N GLU A 218 -11.74 1.77 7.55
CA GLU A 218 -12.06 0.97 8.75
C GLU A 218 -10.87 0.11 9.14
N PRO A 219 -10.48 0.06 10.44
CA PRO A 219 -9.40 -0.82 10.88
C PRO A 219 -9.67 -2.28 10.54
N LEU A 220 -8.67 -3.01 10.02
CA LEU A 220 -8.76 -4.47 9.85
C LEU A 220 -8.72 -5.18 11.20
N ILE A 221 -7.94 -4.66 12.13
CA ILE A 221 -7.71 -5.23 13.46
C ILE A 221 -8.03 -4.14 14.47
N HIS A 222 -8.89 -4.45 15.44
CA HIS A 222 -9.27 -3.55 16.50
C HIS A 222 -8.44 -3.86 17.76
N GLY A 223 -7.92 -2.83 18.42
CA GLY A 223 -7.20 -2.95 19.68
C GLY A 223 -6.30 -1.75 19.99
N GLY A 224 -6.04 -1.57 21.27
CA GLY A 224 -5.17 -0.55 21.81
C GLY A 224 -5.71 0.88 21.76
N GLU A 225 -5.33 1.68 22.75
CA GLU A 225 -5.47 3.15 22.71
C GLU A 225 -4.22 3.71 22.01
N SER A 226 -4.19 3.67 20.68
CA SER A 226 -3.12 4.30 19.92
C SER A 226 -3.50 5.72 19.53
N THR A 227 -2.52 6.56 19.28
CA THR A 227 -2.72 7.92 18.74
C THR A 227 -3.29 7.90 17.31
N THR A 228 -3.42 6.73 16.71
CA THR A 228 -4.05 6.50 15.42
C THR A 228 -5.23 5.56 15.58
N ILE A 229 -6.31 5.78 14.81
CA ILE A 229 -7.49 4.91 14.78
C ILE A 229 -7.21 3.55 14.12
N TYR A 230 -6.05 3.38 13.51
CA TYR A 230 -5.61 2.14 12.88
C TYR A 230 -4.64 1.42 13.81
N LEU A 231 -4.83 0.12 14.00
CA LEU A 231 -3.81 -0.71 14.63
C LEU A 231 -2.61 -0.73 13.67
N SER A 232 -1.65 0.11 13.96
CA SER A 232 -0.40 0.15 13.24
C SER A 232 0.57 -0.80 13.92
N LEU A 233 1.35 -1.53 13.15
CA LEU A 233 2.48 -2.33 13.61
C LEU A 233 3.60 -1.51 14.28
N ILE A 234 3.39 -0.21 14.51
CA ILE A 234 4.23 0.64 15.36
C ILE A 234 4.55 -0.03 16.72
N HIS A 235 3.67 -0.91 17.19
CA HIS A 235 3.88 -1.66 18.42
C HIS A 235 4.64 -2.99 18.25
N ILE A 236 4.79 -3.50 17.02
CA ILE A 236 5.41 -4.79 16.75
C ILE A 236 6.71 -4.63 15.96
N SER A 237 6.80 -3.60 15.13
CA SER A 237 7.99 -3.30 14.33
C SER A 237 8.22 -1.80 14.29
N GLU A 238 9.31 -1.36 14.87
CA GLU A 238 9.76 0.03 14.82
C GLU A 238 9.86 0.50 13.36
N PRO A 239 9.19 1.60 12.96
CA PRO A 239 9.22 2.10 11.57
C PRO A 239 10.60 2.59 11.13
N THR A 240 11.53 2.71 12.05
CA THR A 240 12.96 2.93 11.78
C THR A 240 13.57 1.85 10.89
N ARG A 241 12.88 0.71 10.70
CA ARG A 241 13.24 -0.36 9.77
C ARG A 241 13.10 0.03 8.28
N LEU A 242 12.33 1.07 7.98
CA LEU A 242 12.17 1.62 6.62
C LEU A 242 13.16 2.76 6.30
N LEU A 243 13.96 3.19 7.27
CA LEU A 243 14.76 4.43 7.21
C LEU A 243 16.03 4.37 6.36
N SER A 244 16.28 3.32 5.66
CA SER A 244 17.49 3.20 4.84
C SER A 244 17.15 3.08 3.35
N ILE A 245 16.27 3.94 2.88
CA ILE A 245 16.11 4.20 1.44
C ILE A 245 16.79 5.52 1.11
#